data_0abcb752020b7c4dc9e48024644f60cd
#
_entry.id   0abcb752020b7c4dc9e48024644f60cd
#
_cell.length_a   1.000
_cell.length_b   1.000
_cell.length_c   1.000
_cell.angle_alpha   90.00
_cell.angle_beta   90.00
_cell.angle_gamma   90.00
#
_symmetry.space_group_name_H-M   'P 1'
#
loop_
_entity.id
_entity.type
_entity.pdbx_description
1 polymer ?
#
loop_
_entity_poly.entity_id
_entity_poly.type
_entity_poly.pdbx_seq_one_letter_code
_entity_poly.pdbx_strand_id
1 'polypeptide(L)'
;VVAAGTDSGPNYAHILGIHKDQIVQELGWDEDSDDDIRADIEEACGSELLDEDSDEVVDVVLLWWRDDDGDLVDRLMDAITPLAEDGVIWVVTPKTGKPGHVLPAEIAESAPTAGLMQTSSAKLGDWTASRLVQPKSKAAGKRT
;
A
#
# COMPACT_ATOMS: atom_id res chain seq x y z
N VAL A 1 9.74 4.11 -30.04
CA VAL A 1 9.47 3.85 -29.53
C VAL A 1 9.49 3.71 -28.55
N VAL A 2 9.51 3.96 -28.64
CA VAL A 2 9.41 3.86 -27.84
C VAL A 2 9.20 3.27 -27.09
N ALA A 3 8.99 3.36 -27.31
CA ALA A 3 8.64 2.72 -26.63
C ALA A 3 9.26 2.11 -25.86
N ALA A 4 9.65 2.01 -26.32
CA ALA A 4 10.34 1.35 -25.83
C ALA A 4 10.70 1.40 -24.63
N GLY A 5 11.16 2.03 -24.63
CA GLY A 5 11.77 1.96 -23.65
C GLY A 5 11.13 1.72 -22.53
N THR A 6 10.34 2.04 -22.80
CA THR A 6 9.66 1.94 -21.90
C THR A 6 9.51 0.78 -21.22
N ASP A 7 9.69 -0.15 -21.69
CA ASP A 7 9.48 -1.25 -21.06
C ASP A 7 10.56 -1.83 -20.48
N SER A 8 11.39 -1.16 -20.02
CA SER A 8 12.52 -1.71 -19.45
C SER A 8 12.32 -2.23 -18.07
N GLY A 9 11.24 -2.39 -17.58
CA GLY A 9 10.99 -3.01 -16.29
C GLY A 9 9.53 -3.01 -15.97
N PRO A 10 9.14 -3.64 -14.86
CA PRO A 10 7.74 -3.66 -14.49
C PRO A 10 7.26 -2.25 -14.16
N ASN A 11 6.02 -2.00 -14.46
CA ASN A 11 5.38 -0.76 -14.05
C ASN A 11 4.65 -1.03 -12.75
N TYR A 12 5.27 -0.67 -11.65
CA TYR A 12 4.72 -0.99 -10.34
C TYR A 12 3.40 -0.27 -10.09
N ALA A 13 3.26 0.96 -10.58
CA ALA A 13 2.00 1.67 -10.39
C ALA A 13 0.85 0.98 -11.09
N HIS A 14 1.10 0.41 -12.27
CA HIS A 14 0.08 -0.34 -12.98
C HIS A 14 -0.34 -1.57 -12.19
N ILE A 15 0.63 -2.29 -11.63
CA ILE A 15 0.37 -3.46 -10.82
C ILE A 15 -0.47 -3.09 -9.60
N LEU A 16 -0.18 -1.94 -8.99
CA LEU A 16 -0.88 -1.47 -7.81
C LEU A 16 -2.20 -0.77 -8.13
N GLY A 17 -2.49 -0.54 -9.39
CA GLY A 17 -3.73 0.12 -9.78
C GLY A 17 -3.76 1.61 -9.47
N ILE A 18 -2.60 2.26 -9.45
CA ILE A 18 -2.52 3.68 -9.16
C ILE A 18 -2.87 4.47 -10.42
N HIS A 19 -3.70 5.48 -10.28
CA HIS A 19 -4.19 6.29 -11.39
C HIS A 19 -3.84 7.75 -11.21
N LYS A 20 -3.91 8.50 -12.32
CA LYS A 20 -3.69 9.93 -12.30
C LYS A 20 -4.67 10.60 -11.34
N ASP A 21 -4.19 11.62 -10.67
CA ASP A 21 -4.96 12.44 -9.73
C ASP A 21 -5.31 11.77 -8.41
N GLN A 22 -4.87 10.53 -8.19
CA GLN A 22 -5.02 9.92 -6.87
C GLN A 22 -4.00 10.52 -5.92
N ILE A 23 -4.38 10.66 -4.66
CA ILE A 23 -3.50 11.15 -3.61
C ILE A 23 -2.97 9.93 -2.86
N VAL A 24 -1.66 9.79 -2.80
CA VAL A 24 -1.00 8.64 -2.16
C VAL A 24 -0.15 9.13 -1.00
N GLN A 25 -0.37 8.56 0.17
CA GLN A 25 0.46 8.86 1.34
C GLN A 25 1.37 7.68 1.63
N GLU A 26 2.61 7.96 1.99
CA GLU A 26 3.60 6.94 2.30
C GLU A 26 3.84 6.90 3.80
N LEU A 27 3.78 5.70 4.37
CA LEU A 27 4.09 5.46 5.77
C LEU A 27 5.21 4.42 5.85
N GLY A 28 6.07 4.58 6.84
CA GLY A 28 7.09 3.56 7.11
C GLY A 28 8.28 3.59 6.18
N TRP A 29 8.48 4.65 5.43
CA TRP A 29 9.65 4.74 4.56
C TRP A 29 10.94 4.63 5.38
N ASP A 30 11.91 3.89 4.83
CA ASP A 30 13.24 3.80 5.43
C ASP A 30 14.23 3.63 4.27
N GLU A 31 15.49 3.58 4.61
CA GLU A 31 16.55 3.54 3.60
C GLU A 31 16.48 2.30 2.71
N ASP A 32 15.87 1.22 3.19
CA ASP A 32 15.72 0.00 2.40
C ASP A 32 14.51 0.03 1.48
N SER A 33 13.68 1.08 1.54
CA SER A 33 12.51 1.19 0.68
C SER A 33 12.92 1.33 -0.78
N ASP A 34 12.09 0.80 -1.67
CA ASP A 34 12.42 0.73 -3.09
C ASP A 34 12.03 2.03 -3.81
N ASP A 35 13.03 2.78 -4.25
CA ASP A 35 12.78 4.07 -4.90
C ASP A 35 12.12 3.91 -6.27
N ASP A 36 12.30 2.78 -6.94
CA ASP A 36 11.65 2.55 -8.23
C ASP A 36 10.15 2.41 -8.08
N ILE A 37 9.70 1.75 -7.00
CA ILE A 37 8.28 1.65 -6.70
C ILE A 37 7.71 3.04 -6.44
N ARG A 38 8.41 3.83 -5.64
CA ARG A 38 7.96 5.19 -5.29
C ARG A 38 7.89 6.08 -6.53
N ALA A 39 8.91 6.02 -7.37
CA ALA A 39 8.95 6.83 -8.59
C ALA A 39 7.83 6.47 -9.54
N ASP A 40 7.55 5.18 -9.71
CA ASP A 40 6.44 4.74 -10.57
C ASP A 40 5.11 5.27 -10.07
N ILE A 41 4.90 5.24 -8.76
CA ILE A 41 3.65 5.73 -8.17
C ILE A 41 3.51 7.23 -8.39
N GLU A 42 4.57 7.99 -8.13
CA GLU A 42 4.53 9.45 -8.32
C GLU A 42 4.26 9.82 -9.77
N GLU A 43 4.87 9.10 -10.69
CA GLU A 43 4.65 9.35 -12.10
C GLU A 43 3.21 9.06 -12.51
N ALA A 44 2.66 7.95 -12.02
CA ALA A 44 1.31 7.55 -12.39
C ALA A 44 0.25 8.48 -11.83
N CYS A 45 0.39 8.91 -10.58
CA CYS A 45 -0.62 9.78 -9.97
C CYS A 45 -0.41 11.26 -10.29
N GLY A 46 0.78 11.62 -10.76
CA GLY A 46 1.07 12.98 -11.18
C GLY A 46 1.46 13.93 -10.06
N SER A 47 1.74 13.42 -8.87
CA SER A 47 2.16 14.24 -7.75
C SER A 47 3.05 13.44 -6.82
N GLU A 48 3.71 14.14 -5.91
CA GLU A 48 4.61 13.50 -4.96
C GLU A 48 3.82 12.74 -3.90
N LEU A 49 4.43 11.69 -3.38
CA LEU A 49 3.88 10.98 -2.22
C LEU A 49 3.84 11.93 -1.03
N LEU A 50 2.72 11.91 -0.31
CA LEU A 50 2.61 12.68 0.93
C LEU A 50 3.35 11.94 2.03
N ASP A 51 3.97 12.68 2.94
CA ASP A 51 4.67 12.04 4.04
C ASP A 51 3.72 11.73 5.19
N GLU A 52 4.27 11.16 6.26
CA GLU A 52 3.47 10.71 7.40
C GLU A 52 2.81 11.84 8.15
N ASP A 53 3.31 13.05 7.98
CA ASP A 53 2.79 14.20 8.72
C ASP A 53 1.63 14.89 8.00
N SER A 54 1.26 14.41 6.81
CA SER A 54 0.19 15.04 6.06
C SER A 54 -1.17 14.77 6.68
N ASP A 55 -2.02 15.80 6.71
CA ASP A 55 -3.38 15.70 7.22
C ASP A 55 -4.41 15.56 6.12
N GLU A 56 -3.99 15.39 4.87
CA GLU A 56 -4.93 15.33 3.76
C GLU A 56 -5.63 13.99 3.70
N VAL A 57 -6.85 13.99 3.19
CA VAL A 57 -7.55 12.74 2.86
C VAL A 57 -6.89 12.13 1.63
N VAL A 58 -6.59 10.84 1.70
CA VAL A 58 -5.83 10.18 0.63
C VAL A 58 -6.63 9.02 0.04
N ASP A 59 -6.33 8.72 -1.22
CA ASP A 59 -6.95 7.61 -1.93
C ASP A 59 -6.23 6.31 -1.70
N VAL A 60 -4.93 6.36 -1.45
CA VAL A 60 -4.08 5.19 -1.28
C VAL A 60 -3.06 5.48 -0.19
N VAL A 61 -2.83 4.50 0.67
CA VAL A 61 -1.72 4.55 1.63
C VAL A 61 -0.73 3.48 1.21
N LEU A 62 0.53 3.86 1.03
CA LEU A 62 1.62 2.94 0.76
C LEU A 62 2.34 2.73 2.08
N LEU A 63 2.18 1.56 2.68
CA LEU A 63 2.76 1.26 3.99
C LEU A 63 3.92 0.28 3.82
N TRP A 64 5.12 0.74 4.10
CA TRP A 64 6.31 -0.11 4.13
C TRP A 64 6.37 -0.77 5.51
N TRP A 65 6.39 -2.10 5.57
CA TRP A 65 6.33 -2.82 6.82
C TRP A 65 7.35 -3.96 6.86
N ARG A 66 8.04 -4.10 7.99
CA ARG A 66 9.01 -5.16 8.21
C ARG A 66 8.63 -5.88 9.50
N ASP A 67 9.15 -7.08 9.68
CA ASP A 67 8.73 -7.92 10.80
C ASP A 67 9.10 -7.35 12.18
N ASP A 68 10.06 -6.42 12.22
CA ASP A 68 10.47 -5.80 13.49
C ASP A 68 9.95 -4.38 13.66
N ASP A 69 8.96 -3.97 12.87
CA ASP A 69 8.42 -2.61 12.94
C ASP A 69 7.36 -2.42 14.02
N GLY A 70 7.03 -3.47 14.75
CA GLY A 70 6.09 -3.36 15.87
C GLY A 70 4.77 -4.04 15.58
N ASP A 71 3.67 -3.40 15.96
CA ASP A 71 2.34 -3.98 15.83
C ASP A 71 1.68 -3.52 14.54
N LEU A 72 1.48 -4.47 13.62
CA LEU A 72 0.88 -4.15 12.32
C LEU A 72 -0.57 -3.65 12.46
N VAL A 73 -1.34 -4.21 13.40
CA VAL A 73 -2.73 -3.77 13.60
C VAL A 73 -2.76 -2.28 13.95
N ASP A 74 -1.91 -1.85 14.87
CA ASP A 74 -1.86 -0.44 15.26
C ASP A 74 -1.49 0.44 14.07
N ARG A 75 -0.53 0.00 13.27
CA ARG A 75 -0.09 0.78 12.11
C ARG A 75 -1.19 0.85 11.04
N LEU A 76 -1.91 -0.24 10.84
CA LEU A 76 -3.03 -0.23 9.91
C LEU A 76 -4.12 0.73 10.36
N MET A 77 -4.37 0.82 11.65
CA MET A 77 -5.36 1.76 12.16
C MET A 77 -4.91 3.21 11.93
N ASP A 78 -3.61 3.48 12.05
CA ASP A 78 -3.08 4.79 11.70
C ASP A 78 -3.27 5.09 10.21
N ALA A 79 -3.13 4.08 9.37
CA ALA A 79 -3.26 4.25 7.93
C ALA A 79 -4.71 4.51 7.50
N ILE A 80 -5.66 3.98 8.25
CA ILE A 80 -7.09 4.19 7.96
C ILE A 80 -7.50 5.62 8.21
N THR A 81 -6.88 6.27 9.19
CA THR A 81 -7.29 7.62 9.61
C THR A 81 -7.38 8.62 8.44
N PRO A 82 -6.36 8.74 7.56
CA PRO A 82 -6.45 9.67 6.43
C PRO A 82 -7.14 9.09 5.20
N LEU A 83 -7.51 7.82 5.24
CA LEU A 83 -7.96 7.10 4.04
C LEU A 83 -9.37 7.48 3.66
N ALA A 84 -9.59 7.78 2.38
CA ALA A 84 -10.92 8.03 1.85
C ALA A 84 -11.78 6.77 1.94
N GLU A 85 -13.08 6.93 1.88
CA GLU A 85 -14.00 5.83 2.07
C GLU A 85 -13.73 4.67 1.10
N ASP A 86 -13.39 4.97 -0.14
CA ASP A 86 -13.08 3.96 -1.14
C ASP A 86 -11.58 3.72 -1.28
N GLY A 87 -10.79 4.16 -0.32
CA GLY A 87 -9.35 4.09 -0.41
C GLY A 87 -8.79 2.70 -0.23
N VAL A 88 -7.53 2.56 -0.58
CA VAL A 88 -6.80 1.29 -0.54
C VAL A 88 -5.52 1.48 0.25
N ILE A 89 -5.20 0.47 1.07
CA ILE A 89 -3.91 0.42 1.73
C ILE A 89 -3.10 -0.70 1.08
N TRP A 90 -1.91 -0.36 0.60
CA TRP A 90 -0.97 -1.37 0.10
C TRP A 90 0.10 -1.57 1.17
N VAL A 91 0.12 -2.74 1.79
CA VAL A 91 1.15 -3.10 2.76
C VAL A 91 2.28 -3.76 1.99
N VAL A 92 3.43 -3.10 1.97
CA VAL A 92 4.58 -3.56 1.19
C VAL A 92 5.62 -4.11 2.15
N THR A 93 5.91 -5.40 2.02
CA THR A 93 6.80 -6.12 2.93
C THR A 93 7.94 -6.77 2.15
N PRO A 94 9.10 -6.99 2.80
CA PRO A 94 10.18 -7.69 2.11
C PRO A 94 9.75 -9.11 1.73
N LYS A 95 10.16 -9.55 0.55
CA LYS A 95 9.78 -10.88 0.09
C LYS A 95 10.48 -11.97 0.89
N THR A 96 10.02 -13.20 0.71
CA THR A 96 10.60 -14.37 1.36
C THR A 96 12.12 -14.41 1.11
N GLY A 97 12.88 -14.62 2.16
CA GLY A 97 14.33 -14.72 2.08
C GLY A 97 15.06 -13.40 2.27
N LYS A 98 14.33 -12.29 2.37
CA LYS A 98 14.94 -10.98 2.63
C LYS A 98 14.82 -10.62 4.10
N PRO A 99 15.76 -9.84 4.63
CA PRO A 99 15.62 -9.35 6.00
C PRO A 99 14.33 -8.57 6.18
N GLY A 100 13.65 -8.81 7.28
CA GLY A 100 12.39 -8.13 7.56
C GLY A 100 11.18 -8.78 6.94
N HIS A 101 11.33 -9.93 6.28
CA HIS A 101 10.21 -10.63 5.66
C HIS A 101 9.08 -10.86 6.66
N VAL A 102 7.85 -10.62 6.22
CA VAL A 102 6.65 -10.80 7.03
C VAL A 102 5.86 -11.96 6.43
N LEU A 103 5.40 -12.87 7.28
CA LEU A 103 4.62 -14.01 6.82
C LEU A 103 3.27 -13.53 6.28
N PRO A 104 2.81 -14.08 5.16
CA PRO A 104 1.49 -13.68 4.63
C PRO A 104 0.36 -13.87 5.64
N ALA A 105 0.46 -14.89 6.50
CA ALA A 105 -0.56 -15.13 7.52
C ALA A 105 -0.67 -13.98 8.50
N GLU A 106 0.43 -13.31 8.81
CA GLU A 106 0.41 -12.19 9.74
C GLU A 106 -0.43 -11.05 9.17
N ILE A 107 -0.29 -10.77 7.88
CA ILE A 107 -1.08 -9.72 7.23
C ILE A 107 -2.54 -10.14 7.18
N ALA A 108 -2.81 -11.39 6.83
CA ALA A 108 -4.17 -11.91 6.73
C ALA A 108 -4.90 -11.87 8.06
N GLU A 109 -4.17 -12.04 9.17
CA GLU A 109 -4.77 -12.00 10.51
C GLU A 109 -4.94 -10.57 11.00
N SER A 110 -3.99 -9.71 10.66
CA SER A 110 -4.00 -8.31 11.14
C SER A 110 -5.06 -7.48 10.45
N ALA A 111 -5.32 -7.73 9.18
CA ALA A 111 -6.26 -6.91 8.40
C ALA A 111 -7.67 -6.92 9.01
N PRO A 112 -8.30 -8.07 9.27
CA PRO A 112 -9.64 -8.04 9.87
C PRO A 112 -9.65 -7.44 11.26
N THR A 113 -8.57 -7.65 12.03
CA THR A 113 -8.49 -7.07 13.38
C THR A 113 -8.51 -5.55 13.33
N ALA A 114 -7.91 -4.97 12.29
CA ALA A 114 -7.92 -3.52 12.09
C ALA A 114 -9.19 -3.04 11.37
N GLY A 115 -10.09 -3.95 11.01
CA GLY A 115 -11.31 -3.58 10.31
C GLY A 115 -11.15 -3.51 8.79
N LEU A 116 -10.17 -4.23 8.26
CA LEU A 116 -9.87 -4.22 6.83
C LEU A 116 -10.07 -5.61 6.24
N MET A 117 -10.11 -5.65 4.90
CA MET A 117 -10.22 -6.90 4.17
C MET A 117 -9.11 -6.97 3.13
N GLN A 118 -8.38 -8.07 3.11
CA GLN A 118 -7.35 -8.28 2.08
C GLN A 118 -8.02 -8.80 0.82
N THR A 119 -7.75 -8.15 -0.31
CA THR A 119 -8.39 -8.50 -1.58
C THR A 119 -7.43 -9.16 -2.56
N SER A 120 -6.16 -8.81 -2.53
CA SER A 120 -5.20 -9.38 -3.47
C SER A 120 -3.79 -9.11 -2.98
N SER A 121 -2.82 -9.66 -3.69
CA SER A 121 -1.42 -9.38 -3.42
C SER A 121 -0.67 -9.32 -4.75
N ALA A 122 0.50 -8.73 -4.72
CA ALA A 122 1.34 -8.56 -5.92
C ALA A 122 2.80 -8.61 -5.52
N LYS A 123 3.64 -8.94 -6.50
CA LYS A 123 5.09 -8.95 -6.29
C LYS A 123 5.67 -7.71 -6.94
N LEU A 124 6.49 -6.99 -6.18
CA LEU A 124 7.10 -5.75 -6.63
C LEU A 124 8.63 -5.87 -6.50
N GLY A 125 9.24 -6.73 -7.28
CA GLY A 125 10.68 -6.94 -7.20
C GLY A 125 11.04 -7.68 -5.91
N ASP A 126 11.80 -7.02 -5.04
CA ASP A 126 12.20 -7.61 -3.76
C ASP A 126 11.15 -7.42 -2.67
N TRP A 127 9.99 -6.90 -3.01
CA TRP A 127 8.92 -6.61 -2.07
C TRP A 127 7.65 -7.32 -2.49
N THR A 128 6.78 -7.55 -1.52
CA THR A 128 5.45 -8.10 -1.77
C THR A 128 4.43 -7.09 -1.26
N ALA A 129 3.40 -6.82 -2.05
CA ALA A 129 2.36 -5.87 -1.68
C ALA A 129 1.06 -6.62 -1.42
N SER A 130 0.37 -6.25 -0.35
CA SER A 130 -0.94 -6.81 -0.02
C SER A 130 -1.97 -5.69 -0.04
N ARG A 131 -3.03 -5.87 -0.81
CA ARG A 131 -4.06 -4.86 -0.99
C ARG A 131 -5.14 -5.04 0.07
N LEU A 132 -5.34 -4.00 0.86
CA LEU A 132 -6.34 -4.01 1.92
C LEU A 132 -7.34 -2.88 1.68
N VAL A 133 -8.61 -3.16 1.90
CA VAL A 133 -9.68 -2.17 1.73
C VAL A 133 -10.59 -2.20 2.94
N GLN A 134 -11.31 -1.10 3.14
CA GLN A 134 -12.35 -1.05 4.17
C GLN A 134 -13.58 -1.74 3.61
N PRO A 135 -14.16 -2.70 4.30
CA PRO A 135 -15.39 -3.32 3.83
C PRO A 135 -16.50 -2.29 3.75
N LYS A 136 -17.29 -2.35 2.69
CA LYS A 136 -18.37 -1.41 2.57
C LYS A 136 -19.59 -2.01 3.21
N SER A 137 -19.66 -2.05 4.36
CA SER A 137 -20.80 -2.67 4.91
C SER A 137 -21.92 -1.70 5.12
N LYS A 138 -21.43 -1.62 4.77
CA LYS A 138 -22.17 -1.31 5.02
C LYS A 138 -22.93 -1.42 4.74
N ALA A 139 -22.80 -1.49 4.24
CA ALA A 139 -23.48 -1.62 3.92
C ALA A 139 -24.26 -2.07 4.65
N ALA A 140 -23.92 -2.21 4.79
CA ALA A 140 -24.50 -2.60 5.33
C ALA A 140 -25.21 -2.38 6.15
N GLY A 141 -25.08 -2.15 6.17
CA GLY A 141 -25.76 -1.91 6.74
C GLY A 141 -26.57 -1.87 6.87
N LYS A 142 -26.74 -1.81 6.53
CA LYS A 142 -27.64 -1.68 6.53
C LYS A 142 -28.39 -2.10 6.94
N ARG A 143 -28.37 -2.15 6.95
CA ARG A 143 -29.18 -2.52 7.25
C ARG A 143 -29.77 -2.85 7.68
N THR A 144 -29.61 -2.86 7.50
CA THR A 144 -30.33 -3.12 7.79
C THR A 144 -30.86 -3.31 7.82
#